data_1f54e3bdc3629b8a46b7ea79731a62da
#
_entry.id   1f54e3bdc3629b8a46b7ea79731a62da
#
_cell.length_a   1.000
_cell.length_b   1.000
_cell.length_c   1.000
_cell.angle_alpha   90.00
_cell.angle_beta   90.00
_cell.angle_gamma   90.00
#
_symmetry.space_group_name_H-M   'P 1'
#
loop_
_entity.id
_entity.type
_entity.pdbx_description
1 polymer ?
#
loop_
_entity_poly.entity_id
_entity_poly.type
_entity_poly.pdbx_seq_one_letter_code
_entity_poly.pdbx_strand_id
1 'polypeptide(L)'
;ENGNVDPTSHQNLDSVKALDLNYMKKQLAIMKSENDPIEIQLLNNKVQRIYYRNSDLLDKLTYYPIALILILGLFLAVIYMMFTSSKIAEQNKLWTGMAKETAHQIGTPLSSLLGWIAILKTENVNDKYVEEIQKDVHRLNTIANRFSKIGSLPELKQQNIVELTKKAYDYLESRSSKQISFSFQTATEDIQTQINEELYGWVIENLIKNAIDAMQGKGSVAVDISKDAKRVIILVSDTGKGMSKSQFKQIFKPGYTTKKRGWGLGLSLSKRIIEDYHKGKIFVKKSEIGKGTTFQIFLNKL
;
A
#
# COMPACT_ATOMS: atom_id res chain seq x y z
N GLU A 1 16.34 -11.58 -70.26
CA GLU A 1 15.18 -11.25 -71.10
C GLU A 1 13.98 -12.16 -70.90
N ASN A 2 14.07 -13.36 -70.34
CA ASN A 2 12.93 -14.30 -70.21
C ASN A 2 12.68 -14.75 -68.73
N GLY A 3 13.05 -13.92 -67.73
CA GLY A 3 12.84 -14.29 -66.31
C GLY A 3 13.78 -15.38 -65.78
N ASN A 4 14.78 -15.78 -66.56
CA ASN A 4 15.81 -16.69 -66.12
C ASN A 4 16.83 -15.96 -65.24
N VAL A 5 17.03 -16.49 -64.05
CA VAL A 5 18.00 -15.99 -63.09
C VAL A 5 19.37 -16.55 -63.50
N ASP A 6 20.33 -15.68 -63.85
CA ASP A 6 21.71 -16.07 -64.05
C ASP A 6 22.42 -16.25 -62.69
N PRO A 7 22.86 -17.44 -62.33
CA PRO A 7 23.51 -17.68 -61.04
C PRO A 7 24.88 -16.97 -60.90
N THR A 8 25.44 -16.43 -61.97
CA THR A 8 26.72 -15.73 -61.98
C THR A 8 26.56 -14.23 -61.75
N SER A 9 25.35 -13.66 -61.86
CA SER A 9 25.10 -12.21 -61.80
C SER A 9 24.56 -11.76 -60.43
N HIS A 10 25.18 -12.17 -59.35
CA HIS A 10 24.76 -11.79 -57.99
C HIS A 10 25.94 -11.17 -57.21
N GLN A 11 25.61 -10.32 -56.24
CA GLN A 11 26.54 -9.78 -55.25
C GLN A 11 25.96 -9.97 -53.81
N ASN A 12 26.87 -10.28 -52.89
CA ASN A 12 26.54 -10.39 -51.44
C ASN A 12 25.50 -11.51 -51.08
N LEU A 13 25.33 -12.49 -51.98
CA LEU A 13 24.64 -13.74 -51.65
C LEU A 13 25.68 -14.82 -51.27
N ASP A 14 25.27 -15.80 -50.44
CA ASP A 14 26.09 -16.95 -50.10
C ASP A 14 26.49 -17.69 -51.40
N SER A 15 27.79 -17.67 -51.72
CA SER A 15 28.28 -18.21 -52.99
C SER A 15 28.03 -19.70 -53.17
N VAL A 16 27.95 -20.47 -52.10
CA VAL A 16 27.62 -21.91 -52.16
C VAL A 16 26.15 -22.15 -52.43
N LYS A 17 25.26 -21.39 -51.77
CA LYS A 17 23.83 -21.51 -51.96
C LYS A 17 23.34 -20.88 -53.24
N ALA A 18 24.05 -19.93 -53.79
CA ALA A 18 23.73 -19.28 -55.08
C ALA A 18 23.84 -20.25 -56.30
N LEU A 19 24.51 -21.39 -56.13
CA LEU A 19 24.52 -22.45 -57.14
C LEU A 19 23.18 -23.20 -57.24
N ASP A 20 22.32 -23.10 -56.21
CA ASP A 20 20.99 -23.67 -56.23
C ASP A 20 19.98 -22.68 -56.85
N LEU A 21 19.43 -23.08 -57.99
CA LEU A 21 18.42 -22.32 -58.75
C LEU A 21 17.16 -22.04 -57.90
N ASN A 22 16.75 -22.93 -57.02
CA ASN A 22 15.59 -22.72 -56.16
C ASN A 22 15.88 -21.66 -55.12
N TYR A 23 17.08 -21.66 -54.52
CA TYR A 23 17.51 -20.60 -53.64
C TYR A 23 17.53 -19.23 -54.30
N MET A 24 18.09 -19.15 -55.51
CA MET A 24 18.15 -17.90 -56.31
C MET A 24 16.76 -17.35 -56.64
N LYS A 25 15.83 -18.24 -57.09
CA LYS A 25 14.44 -17.86 -57.34
C LYS A 25 13.74 -17.33 -56.09
N LYS A 26 13.98 -17.95 -54.92
CA LYS A 26 13.43 -17.53 -53.65
C LYS A 26 13.97 -16.16 -53.25
N GLN A 27 15.30 -15.93 -53.38
CA GLN A 27 15.91 -14.65 -53.11
C GLN A 27 15.38 -13.54 -54.02
N LEU A 28 15.25 -13.81 -55.30
CA LEU A 28 14.67 -12.85 -56.26
C LEU A 28 13.22 -12.51 -55.95
N ALA A 29 12.42 -13.48 -55.50
CA ALA A 29 11.04 -13.22 -55.07
C ALA A 29 10.96 -12.31 -53.85
N ILE A 30 11.85 -12.51 -52.85
CA ILE A 30 11.99 -11.65 -51.68
C ILE A 30 12.41 -10.22 -52.08
N MET A 31 13.46 -10.08 -52.91
CA MET A 31 13.91 -8.79 -53.40
C MET A 31 12.83 -8.00 -54.15
N LYS A 32 12.00 -8.72 -54.96
CA LYS A 32 10.86 -8.11 -55.68
C LYS A 32 9.73 -7.66 -54.76
N SER A 33 9.57 -8.31 -53.61
CA SER A 33 8.54 -7.93 -52.62
C SER A 33 8.95 -6.78 -51.72
N GLU A 34 10.27 -6.57 -51.50
CA GLU A 34 10.79 -5.56 -50.59
C GLU A 34 11.06 -4.19 -51.26
N ASN A 35 11.58 -4.21 -52.50
CA ASN A 35 11.99 -2.98 -53.16
C ASN A 35 11.67 -3.04 -54.67
N ASP A 36 11.39 -1.86 -55.25
CA ASP A 36 11.31 -1.71 -56.69
C ASP A 36 12.70 -1.85 -57.35
N PRO A 37 12.82 -2.48 -58.52
CA PRO A 37 14.09 -2.66 -59.17
C PRO A 37 14.68 -1.34 -59.67
N ILE A 38 16.00 -1.20 -59.57
CA ILE A 38 16.73 -0.08 -60.17
C ILE A 38 16.90 -0.37 -61.66
N GLU A 39 16.35 0.47 -62.53
CA GLU A 39 16.47 0.34 -63.97
C GLU A 39 17.68 1.13 -64.51
N ILE A 40 18.56 0.45 -65.22
CA ILE A 40 19.73 1.04 -65.83
C ILE A 40 19.59 0.90 -67.32
N GLN A 41 19.60 2.03 -68.04
CA GLN A 41 19.64 2.06 -69.53
C GLN A 41 21.05 1.81 -70.00
N LEU A 42 21.23 0.75 -70.78
CA LEU A 42 22.49 0.41 -71.43
C LEU A 42 22.55 0.97 -72.84
N LEU A 43 23.78 1.18 -73.35
CA LEU A 43 24.01 1.48 -74.76
C LEU A 43 23.33 0.42 -75.60
N ASN A 44 22.49 0.80 -76.59
CA ASN A 44 21.61 -0.03 -77.45
C ASN A 44 20.19 -0.24 -76.92
N ASN A 45 19.59 0.67 -76.26
CA ASN A 45 18.18 0.59 -75.83
C ASN A 45 17.83 -0.65 -74.98
N LYS A 46 18.78 -1.30 -74.34
CA LYS A 46 18.57 -2.40 -73.42
C LYS A 46 18.42 -1.85 -72.02
N VAL A 47 17.40 -2.30 -71.24
CA VAL A 47 17.19 -1.95 -69.85
C VAL A 47 17.61 -3.14 -69.00
N GLN A 48 18.58 -2.89 -68.10
CA GLN A 48 18.97 -3.85 -67.07
C GLN A 48 18.25 -3.52 -65.77
N ARG A 49 17.64 -4.51 -65.10
CA ARG A 49 16.98 -4.35 -63.79
C ARG A 49 17.81 -4.99 -62.70
N ILE A 50 18.17 -4.20 -61.70
CA ILE A 50 18.86 -4.67 -60.53
C ILE A 50 17.85 -4.79 -59.41
N TYR A 51 17.65 -6.02 -58.92
CA TYR A 51 16.83 -6.32 -57.77
C TYR A 51 17.74 -6.38 -56.54
N TYR A 52 17.31 -5.75 -55.44
CA TYR A 52 18.07 -5.69 -54.19
C TYR A 52 17.15 -5.83 -53.00
N ARG A 53 17.74 -6.20 -51.86
CA ARG A 53 17.07 -6.17 -50.56
C ARG A 53 17.99 -5.52 -49.53
N ASN A 54 17.40 -5.07 -48.44
CA ASN A 54 18.18 -4.59 -47.30
C ASN A 54 19.01 -5.73 -46.70
N SER A 55 20.18 -5.40 -46.20
CA SER A 55 20.98 -6.38 -45.47
C SER A 55 20.27 -6.76 -44.18
N ASP A 56 20.27 -8.05 -43.82
CA ASP A 56 19.77 -8.56 -42.54
C ASP A 56 20.42 -7.82 -41.34
N LEU A 57 21.62 -7.26 -41.55
CA LEU A 57 22.31 -6.44 -40.55
C LEU A 57 21.63 -5.07 -40.39
N LEU A 58 21.15 -4.47 -41.47
CA LEU A 58 20.47 -3.16 -41.45
C LEU A 58 19.13 -3.26 -40.71
N ASP A 59 18.38 -4.32 -40.98
CA ASP A 59 17.10 -4.58 -40.29
C ASP A 59 17.32 -4.81 -38.80
N LYS A 60 18.33 -5.58 -38.43
CA LYS A 60 18.72 -5.76 -37.02
C LYS A 60 19.12 -4.44 -36.36
N LEU A 61 19.92 -3.60 -37.04
CA LEU A 61 20.34 -2.30 -36.52
C LEU A 61 19.15 -1.35 -36.27
N THR A 62 18.08 -1.48 -37.03
CA THR A 62 16.86 -0.67 -36.83
C THR A 62 16.12 -1.05 -35.54
N TYR A 63 16.12 -2.33 -35.16
CA TYR A 63 15.44 -2.80 -33.95
C TYR A 63 16.29 -2.74 -32.69
N TYR A 64 17.62 -2.75 -32.78
CA TYR A 64 18.49 -2.69 -31.59
C TYR A 64 18.27 -1.49 -30.69
N PRO A 65 18.09 -0.25 -31.18
CA PRO A 65 17.82 0.89 -30.30
C PRO A 65 16.53 0.73 -29.50
N ILE A 66 15.49 0.17 -30.12
CA ILE A 66 14.20 -0.08 -29.46
C ILE A 66 14.37 -1.13 -28.37
N ALA A 67 15.04 -2.24 -28.67
CA ALA A 67 15.33 -3.29 -27.69
C ALA A 67 16.16 -2.76 -26.51
N LEU A 68 17.16 -1.91 -26.80
CA LEU A 68 18.00 -1.30 -25.77
C LEU A 68 17.21 -0.36 -24.86
N ILE A 69 16.30 0.45 -25.42
CA ILE A 69 15.43 1.34 -24.63
C ILE A 69 14.50 0.52 -23.74
N LEU A 70 13.94 -0.58 -24.23
CA LEU A 70 13.07 -1.47 -23.44
C LEU A 70 13.85 -2.13 -22.30
N ILE A 71 15.07 -2.63 -22.57
CA ILE A 71 15.93 -3.21 -21.53
C ILE A 71 16.30 -2.18 -20.48
N LEU A 72 16.69 -0.97 -20.91
CA LEU A 72 17.01 0.13 -19.99
C LEU A 72 15.79 0.53 -19.14
N GLY A 73 14.60 0.62 -19.75
CA GLY A 73 13.35 0.91 -19.04
C GLY A 73 13.02 -0.15 -18.01
N LEU A 74 13.17 -1.43 -18.36
CA LEU A 74 12.99 -2.54 -17.43
C LEU A 74 13.99 -2.48 -16.27
N PHE A 75 15.25 -2.22 -16.57
CA PHE A 75 16.32 -2.09 -15.57
C PHE A 75 16.02 -0.95 -14.57
N LEU A 76 15.62 0.22 -15.07
CA LEU A 76 15.23 1.35 -14.22
C LEU A 76 14.00 1.04 -13.37
N ALA A 77 13.01 0.33 -13.92
CA ALA A 77 11.85 -0.12 -13.18
C ALA A 77 12.22 -1.07 -12.03
N VAL A 78 13.12 -2.03 -12.28
CA VAL A 78 13.62 -2.95 -11.23
C VAL A 78 14.38 -2.18 -10.15
N ILE A 79 15.26 -1.25 -10.51
CA ILE A 79 15.99 -0.40 -9.53
C ILE A 79 14.99 0.41 -8.69
N TYR A 80 14.00 1.03 -9.32
CA TYR A 80 12.97 1.79 -8.61
C TYR A 80 12.17 0.92 -7.64
N MET A 81 11.79 -0.29 -8.05
CA MET A 81 11.11 -1.26 -7.18
C MET A 81 11.98 -1.70 -6.00
N MET A 82 13.26 -1.99 -6.23
CA MET A 82 14.21 -2.35 -5.18
C MET A 82 14.41 -1.20 -4.18
N PHE A 83 14.58 0.02 -4.67
CA PHE A 83 14.76 1.19 -3.82
C PHE A 83 13.53 1.49 -2.95
N THR A 84 12.33 1.41 -3.53
CA THR A 84 11.07 1.61 -2.78
C THR A 84 10.84 0.50 -1.76
N SER A 85 11.09 -0.75 -2.12
CA SER A 85 10.98 -1.90 -1.22
C SER A 85 11.98 -1.81 -0.06
N SER A 86 13.24 -1.45 -0.35
CA SER A 86 14.27 -1.26 0.68
C SER A 86 13.91 -0.16 1.68
N LYS A 87 13.40 0.98 1.20
CA LYS A 87 12.92 2.06 2.10
C LYS A 87 11.78 1.62 3.01
N ILE A 88 10.82 0.88 2.48
CA ILE A 88 9.70 0.35 3.26
C ILE A 88 10.21 -0.66 4.30
N ALA A 89 11.12 -1.54 3.91
CA ALA A 89 11.70 -2.53 4.83
C ALA A 89 12.51 -1.86 5.96
N GLU A 90 13.30 -0.83 5.65
CA GLU A 90 14.04 -0.06 6.64
C GLU A 90 13.12 0.66 7.63
N GLN A 91 12.09 1.34 7.14
CA GLN A 91 11.08 1.96 7.99
C GLN A 91 10.38 0.94 8.89
N ASN A 92 10.03 -0.22 8.35
CA ASN A 92 9.41 -1.29 9.12
C ASN A 92 10.34 -1.84 10.21
N LYS A 93 11.62 -2.01 9.90
CA LYS A 93 12.64 -2.47 10.86
C LYS A 93 12.82 -1.46 12.00
N LEU A 94 12.91 -0.16 11.68
CA LEU A 94 12.98 0.90 12.67
C LEU A 94 11.74 0.91 13.58
N TRP A 95 10.55 0.82 13.04
CA TRP A 95 9.31 0.76 13.80
C TRP A 95 9.24 -0.45 14.74
N THR A 96 9.62 -1.62 14.21
CA THR A 96 9.63 -2.86 15.00
C THR A 96 10.65 -2.79 16.14
N GLY A 97 11.85 -2.27 15.86
CA GLY A 97 12.90 -2.07 16.87
C GLY A 97 12.48 -1.09 17.96
N MET A 98 11.96 0.09 17.57
CA MET A 98 11.49 1.10 18.51
C MET A 98 10.31 0.59 19.34
N ALA A 99 9.35 -0.09 18.73
CA ALA A 99 8.18 -0.61 19.43
C ALA A 99 8.58 -1.68 20.47
N LYS A 100 9.46 -2.61 20.11
CA LYS A 100 9.95 -3.65 21.01
C LYS A 100 10.75 -3.05 22.17
N GLU A 101 11.65 -2.12 21.87
CA GLU A 101 12.47 -1.46 22.88
C GLU A 101 11.62 -0.62 23.84
N THR A 102 10.69 0.19 23.31
CA THR A 102 9.76 0.99 24.11
C THR A 102 8.90 0.11 25.02
N ALA A 103 8.38 -1.00 24.49
CA ALA A 103 7.60 -1.95 25.29
C ALA A 103 8.43 -2.56 26.43
N HIS A 104 9.68 -2.90 26.16
CA HIS A 104 10.60 -3.48 27.16
C HIS A 104 10.97 -2.45 28.24
N GLN A 105 11.36 -1.22 27.84
CA GLN A 105 11.73 -0.15 28.76
C GLN A 105 10.57 0.36 29.61
N ILE A 106 9.34 0.31 29.10
CA ILE A 106 8.14 0.64 29.89
C ILE A 106 7.73 -0.55 30.78
N GLY A 107 7.85 -1.78 30.28
CA GLY A 107 7.43 -2.98 31.00
C GLY A 107 8.16 -3.20 32.31
N THR A 108 9.45 -2.89 32.37
CA THR A 108 10.28 -3.05 33.60
C THR A 108 9.82 -2.17 34.77
N PRO A 109 9.72 -0.82 34.67
CA PRO A 109 9.21 0.02 35.73
C PRO A 109 7.74 -0.24 36.05
N LEU A 110 6.96 -0.69 35.04
CA LEU A 110 5.57 -1.03 35.23
C LEU A 110 5.39 -2.27 36.11
N SER A 111 6.22 -3.29 35.93
CA SER A 111 6.24 -4.48 36.79
C SER A 111 6.62 -4.13 38.23
N SER A 112 7.56 -3.18 38.44
CA SER A 112 7.89 -2.65 39.74
C SER A 112 6.72 -1.92 40.40
N LEU A 113 6.00 -1.06 39.65
CA LEU A 113 4.81 -0.36 40.16
C LEU A 113 3.69 -1.33 40.57
N LEU A 114 3.48 -2.42 39.81
CA LEU A 114 2.53 -3.47 40.20
C LEU A 114 2.94 -4.15 41.48
N GLY A 115 4.23 -4.39 41.69
CA GLY A 115 4.78 -4.90 43.00
C GLY A 115 4.52 -3.94 44.14
N TRP A 116 4.77 -2.64 43.95
CA TRP A 116 4.47 -1.63 45.00
C TRP A 116 2.99 -1.55 45.30
N ILE A 117 2.10 -1.63 44.34
CA ILE A 117 0.64 -1.68 44.56
C ILE A 117 0.27 -2.88 45.44
N ALA A 118 0.86 -4.06 45.17
CA ALA A 118 0.61 -5.24 45.99
C ALA A 118 1.04 -5.02 47.46
N ILE A 119 2.18 -4.36 47.70
CA ILE A 119 2.67 -4.02 49.06
C ILE A 119 1.73 -2.99 49.73
N LEU A 120 1.33 -1.92 49.00
CA LEU A 120 0.43 -0.90 49.56
C LEU A 120 -0.93 -1.48 49.98
N LYS A 121 -1.42 -2.52 49.32
CA LYS A 121 -2.65 -3.24 49.72
C LYS A 121 -2.49 -3.97 51.06
N THR A 122 -1.28 -4.39 51.43
CA THR A 122 -1.01 -5.04 52.73
C THR A 122 -0.79 -4.08 53.85
N GLU A 123 -0.44 -2.80 53.58
CA GLU A 123 -0.09 -1.75 54.55
C GLU A 123 -1.27 -0.88 55.02
N ASN A 124 -2.52 -1.36 54.89
CA ASN A 124 -3.75 -0.63 55.26
C ASN A 124 -3.85 0.81 54.70
N VAL A 125 -3.30 1.05 53.52
CA VAL A 125 -3.49 2.31 52.80
C VAL A 125 -4.93 2.37 52.28
N ASN A 126 -5.50 3.58 52.23
CA ASN A 126 -6.85 3.78 51.72
C ASN A 126 -7.04 3.13 50.35
N ASP A 127 -7.90 2.11 50.29
CA ASP A 127 -8.16 1.29 49.10
C ASP A 127 -8.48 2.13 47.86
N LYS A 128 -9.16 3.25 48.03
CA LYS A 128 -9.54 4.14 46.92
C LYS A 128 -8.31 4.70 46.17
N TYR A 129 -7.24 5.05 46.92
CA TYR A 129 -6.02 5.55 46.29
C TYR A 129 -5.25 4.42 45.59
N VAL A 130 -5.22 3.24 46.18
CA VAL A 130 -4.57 2.07 45.61
C VAL A 130 -5.28 1.64 44.31
N GLU A 131 -6.61 1.67 44.30
CA GLU A 131 -7.39 1.37 43.12
C GLU A 131 -7.15 2.37 41.99
N GLU A 132 -7.09 3.65 42.23
CA GLU A 132 -6.79 4.67 41.21
C GLU A 132 -5.38 4.49 40.60
N ILE A 133 -4.36 4.26 41.48
CA ILE A 133 -3.00 3.96 41.00
C ILE A 133 -3.01 2.67 40.15
N GLN A 134 -3.72 1.64 40.59
CA GLN A 134 -3.83 0.37 39.86
C GLN A 134 -4.48 0.56 38.50
N LYS A 135 -5.50 1.40 38.37
CA LYS A 135 -6.13 1.73 37.06
C LYS A 135 -5.12 2.39 36.13
N ASP A 136 -4.33 3.35 36.63
CA ASP A 136 -3.34 4.04 35.79
C ASP A 136 -2.19 3.10 35.38
N VAL A 137 -1.71 2.25 36.27
CA VAL A 137 -0.68 1.25 35.98
C VAL A 137 -1.20 0.23 34.96
N HIS A 138 -2.45 -0.22 35.13
CA HIS A 138 -3.08 -1.12 34.17
C HIS A 138 -3.22 -0.48 32.76
N ARG A 139 -3.51 0.83 32.75
CA ARG A 139 -3.56 1.60 31.49
C ARG A 139 -2.20 1.66 30.80
N LEU A 140 -1.12 1.91 31.55
CA LEU A 140 0.25 1.91 31.04
C LEU A 140 0.65 0.52 30.52
N ASN A 141 0.27 -0.54 31.22
CA ASN A 141 0.51 -1.93 30.81
C ASN A 141 -0.19 -2.24 29.47
N THR A 142 -1.43 -1.81 29.31
CA THR A 142 -2.15 -1.94 28.05
C THR A 142 -1.43 -1.24 26.90
N ILE A 143 -0.89 -0.04 27.13
CA ILE A 143 -0.11 0.70 26.14
C ILE A 143 1.16 -0.05 25.77
N ALA A 144 1.94 -0.51 26.76
CA ALA A 144 3.17 -1.27 26.55
C ALA A 144 2.93 -2.56 25.76
N ASN A 145 1.89 -3.31 26.13
CA ASN A 145 1.49 -4.53 25.42
C ASN A 145 1.09 -4.26 23.96
N ARG A 146 0.36 -3.17 23.68
CA ARG A 146 0.02 -2.76 22.33
C ARG A 146 1.27 -2.45 21.50
N PHE A 147 2.26 -1.77 22.07
CA PHE A 147 3.54 -1.52 21.41
C PHE A 147 4.33 -2.81 21.15
N SER A 148 4.36 -3.74 22.11
CA SER A 148 5.01 -5.04 21.93
C SER A 148 4.44 -5.83 20.75
N LYS A 149 3.11 -5.80 20.57
CA LYS A 149 2.42 -6.48 19.45
C LYS A 149 2.71 -5.89 18.07
N ILE A 150 3.09 -4.61 18.01
CA ILE A 150 3.53 -3.97 16.76
C ILE A 150 4.87 -4.52 16.27
N GLY A 151 5.71 -5.01 17.17
CA GLY A 151 7.02 -5.60 16.86
C GLY A 151 6.96 -7.04 16.34
N SER A 152 5.79 -7.70 16.36
CA SER A 152 5.59 -9.09 15.95
C SER A 152 4.45 -9.19 14.92
N LEU A 153 4.44 -10.27 14.14
CA LEU A 153 3.30 -10.59 13.28
C LEU A 153 2.13 -11.05 14.16
N PRO A 154 1.01 -10.32 14.19
CA PRO A 154 -0.13 -10.70 15.00
C PRO A 154 -0.86 -11.90 14.40
N GLU A 155 -1.33 -12.80 15.25
CA GLU A 155 -2.24 -13.86 14.85
C GLU A 155 -3.60 -13.25 14.51
N LEU A 156 -4.11 -13.57 13.32
CA LEU A 156 -5.45 -13.19 12.88
C LEU A 156 -6.41 -14.35 13.15
N LYS A 157 -7.59 -14.02 13.67
CA LYS A 157 -8.66 -14.99 13.94
C LYS A 157 -9.95 -14.52 13.27
N GLN A 158 -10.81 -15.46 12.92
CA GLN A 158 -12.15 -15.15 12.46
C GLN A 158 -12.93 -14.50 13.59
N GLN A 159 -13.45 -13.29 13.37
CA GLN A 159 -14.16 -12.50 14.35
C GLN A 159 -15.32 -11.72 13.71
N ASN A 160 -16.36 -11.45 14.50
CA ASN A 160 -17.43 -10.55 14.11
C ASN A 160 -16.99 -9.09 14.27
N ILE A 161 -16.75 -8.43 13.13
CA ILE A 161 -16.22 -7.05 13.13
C ILE A 161 -17.23 -6.03 13.66
N VAL A 162 -18.53 -6.31 13.53
CA VAL A 162 -19.61 -5.42 14.05
C VAL A 162 -19.54 -5.38 15.56
N GLU A 163 -19.46 -6.55 16.20
CA GLU A 163 -19.37 -6.68 17.65
C GLU A 163 -18.12 -5.99 18.21
N LEU A 164 -16.95 -6.24 17.60
CA LEU A 164 -15.70 -5.63 18.04
C LEU A 164 -15.70 -4.11 17.86
N THR A 165 -16.28 -3.62 16.76
CA THR A 165 -16.41 -2.18 16.55
C THR A 165 -17.36 -1.54 17.55
N LYS A 166 -18.49 -2.21 17.84
CA LYS A 166 -19.49 -1.77 18.82
C LYS A 166 -18.89 -1.70 20.23
N LYS A 167 -18.11 -2.71 20.64
CA LYS A 167 -17.40 -2.75 21.92
C LYS A 167 -16.48 -1.53 22.12
N ALA A 168 -15.68 -1.19 21.09
CA ALA A 168 -14.79 -0.02 21.14
C ALA A 168 -15.60 1.30 21.12
N TYR A 169 -16.68 1.36 20.37
CA TYR A 169 -17.59 2.50 20.31
C TYR A 169 -18.26 2.76 21.69
N ASP A 170 -18.89 1.76 22.28
CA ASP A 170 -19.60 1.87 23.58
C ASP A 170 -18.66 2.30 24.71
N TYR A 171 -17.43 1.76 24.69
CA TYR A 171 -16.39 2.15 25.66
C TYR A 171 -16.08 3.64 25.59
N LEU A 172 -16.00 4.22 24.40
CA LEU A 172 -15.69 5.65 24.24
C LEU A 172 -16.92 6.56 24.41
N GLU A 173 -18.09 6.12 23.99
CA GLU A 173 -19.35 6.82 24.20
C GLU A 173 -19.59 7.05 25.71
N SER A 174 -19.45 6.00 26.54
CA SER A 174 -19.69 6.06 27.99
C SER A 174 -18.72 7.01 28.73
N ARG A 175 -17.59 7.34 28.13
CA ARG A 175 -16.52 8.19 28.73
C ARG A 175 -16.40 9.57 28.09
N SER A 176 -17.24 9.84 27.11
CA SER A 176 -17.24 11.11 26.38
C SER A 176 -18.18 12.14 27.01
N SER A 177 -17.95 13.40 26.67
CA SER A 177 -18.86 14.48 27.09
C SER A 177 -20.27 14.24 26.55
N LYS A 178 -21.30 14.53 27.36
CA LYS A 178 -22.72 14.52 26.95
C LYS A 178 -23.04 15.51 25.82
N GLN A 179 -22.11 16.42 25.50
CA GLN A 179 -22.26 17.37 24.37
C GLN A 179 -21.85 16.75 23.02
N ILE A 180 -21.35 15.51 23.02
CA ILE A 180 -21.03 14.76 21.81
C ILE A 180 -22.13 13.74 21.58
N SER A 181 -22.82 13.84 20.46
CA SER A 181 -23.77 12.82 20.04
C SER A 181 -23.07 11.66 19.33
N PHE A 182 -23.44 10.45 19.68
CA PHE A 182 -22.89 9.22 19.08
C PHE A 182 -23.96 8.52 18.29
N SER A 183 -23.62 8.00 17.11
CA SER A 183 -24.50 7.16 16.28
C SER A 183 -23.75 5.96 15.74
N PHE A 184 -24.36 4.79 15.80
CA PHE A 184 -23.82 3.55 15.28
C PHE A 184 -24.84 2.90 14.34
N GLN A 185 -24.43 2.66 13.10
CA GLN A 185 -25.28 2.06 12.08
C GLN A 185 -24.58 0.86 11.44
N THR A 186 -25.33 -0.20 11.17
CA THR A 186 -24.84 -1.38 10.48
C THR A 186 -25.95 -1.97 9.61
N ALA A 187 -25.56 -2.45 8.41
CA ALA A 187 -26.49 -3.13 7.52
C ALA A 187 -26.84 -4.57 7.99
N THR A 188 -25.95 -5.19 8.80
CA THR A 188 -26.13 -6.55 9.34
C THR A 188 -25.34 -6.66 10.64
N GLU A 189 -25.83 -7.49 11.57
CA GLU A 189 -25.20 -7.68 12.89
C GLU A 189 -24.01 -8.64 12.87
N ASP A 190 -23.92 -9.50 11.85
CA ASP A 190 -22.84 -10.47 11.71
C ASP A 190 -22.09 -10.30 10.40
N ILE A 191 -20.83 -9.88 10.52
CA ILE A 191 -19.88 -9.77 9.41
C ILE A 191 -18.56 -10.35 9.87
N GLN A 192 -18.21 -11.53 9.36
CA GLN A 192 -16.98 -12.24 9.72
C GLN A 192 -15.79 -11.77 8.87
N THR A 193 -14.65 -11.58 9.55
CA THR A 193 -13.38 -11.22 8.90
C THR A 193 -12.20 -11.75 9.72
N GLN A 194 -11.02 -11.88 9.07
CA GLN A 194 -9.78 -12.29 9.73
C GLN A 194 -9.09 -11.08 10.35
N ILE A 195 -9.15 -10.95 11.66
CA ILE A 195 -8.56 -9.82 12.39
C ILE A 195 -7.94 -10.22 13.72
N ASN A 196 -7.04 -9.39 14.21
CA ASN A 196 -6.59 -9.41 15.60
C ASN A 196 -7.45 -8.42 16.41
N GLU A 197 -8.23 -8.93 17.35
CA GLU A 197 -9.21 -8.16 18.15
C GLU A 197 -8.59 -6.92 18.80
N GLU A 198 -7.45 -7.09 19.49
CA GLU A 198 -6.84 -6.00 20.25
C GLU A 198 -6.30 -4.87 19.36
N LEU A 199 -5.63 -5.25 18.25
CA LEU A 199 -5.07 -4.27 17.33
C LEU A 199 -6.16 -3.56 16.54
N TYR A 200 -7.18 -4.29 16.10
CA TYR A 200 -8.33 -3.69 15.42
C TYR A 200 -9.11 -2.76 16.36
N GLY A 201 -9.41 -3.21 17.58
CA GLY A 201 -10.08 -2.38 18.59
C GLY A 201 -9.31 -1.09 18.84
N TRP A 202 -7.96 -1.17 18.90
CA TRP A 202 -7.12 0.03 19.03
C TRP A 202 -7.26 1.00 17.86
N VAL A 203 -7.36 0.50 16.61
CA VAL A 203 -7.60 1.36 15.44
C VAL A 203 -8.91 2.13 15.60
N ILE A 204 -10.01 1.44 15.95
CA ILE A 204 -11.32 2.08 16.13
C ILE A 204 -11.28 3.10 17.28
N GLU A 205 -10.72 2.72 18.43
CA GLU A 205 -10.53 3.65 19.53
C GLU A 205 -9.76 4.91 19.12
N ASN A 206 -8.67 4.75 18.36
CA ASN A 206 -7.85 5.87 17.91
C ASN A 206 -8.59 6.79 16.94
N LEU A 207 -9.37 6.25 16.02
CA LEU A 207 -10.19 7.04 15.09
C LEU A 207 -11.27 7.83 15.84
N ILE A 208 -12.00 7.19 16.75
CA ILE A 208 -13.05 7.86 17.54
C ILE A 208 -12.44 8.92 18.48
N LYS A 209 -11.31 8.63 19.14
CA LYS A 209 -10.59 9.63 19.96
C LYS A 209 -10.13 10.84 19.14
N ASN A 210 -9.65 10.60 17.91
CA ASN A 210 -9.26 11.68 17.01
C ASN A 210 -10.47 12.52 16.58
N ALA A 211 -11.63 11.89 16.36
CA ALA A 211 -12.89 12.57 16.08
C ALA A 211 -13.32 13.48 17.26
N ILE A 212 -13.32 12.93 18.48
CA ILE A 212 -13.64 13.68 19.72
C ILE A 212 -12.71 14.89 19.89
N ASP A 213 -11.40 14.69 19.70
CA ASP A 213 -10.42 15.76 19.83
C ASP A 213 -10.59 16.84 18.76
N ALA A 214 -10.97 16.46 17.52
CA ALA A 214 -11.21 17.41 16.43
C ALA A 214 -12.44 18.27 16.66
N MET A 215 -13.41 17.81 17.46
CA MET A 215 -14.64 18.51 17.83
C MET A 215 -14.51 19.38 19.08
N GLN A 216 -13.40 19.30 19.81
CA GLN A 216 -13.17 20.06 21.04
C GLN A 216 -14.29 19.89 22.09
N GLY A 217 -14.88 18.70 22.18
CA GLY A 217 -15.88 18.33 23.18
C GLY A 217 -17.34 18.57 22.79
N LYS A 218 -17.66 19.08 21.61
CA LYS A 218 -19.04 19.28 21.14
C LYS A 218 -19.19 18.93 19.66
N GLY A 219 -20.13 18.09 19.30
CA GLY A 219 -20.40 17.67 17.92
C GLY A 219 -21.02 16.30 17.83
N SER A 220 -20.78 15.60 16.71
CA SER A 220 -21.28 14.25 16.50
C SER A 220 -20.21 13.31 15.94
N VAL A 221 -20.20 12.07 16.41
CA VAL A 221 -19.43 10.94 15.88
C VAL A 221 -20.40 9.91 15.33
N ALA A 222 -20.22 9.51 14.07
CA ALA A 222 -20.98 8.44 13.45
C ALA A 222 -20.05 7.31 13.03
N VAL A 223 -20.45 6.08 13.34
CA VAL A 223 -19.77 4.87 12.88
C VAL A 223 -20.77 4.07 12.04
N ASP A 224 -20.43 3.86 10.76
CA ASP A 224 -21.26 3.10 9.82
C ASP A 224 -20.49 1.88 9.34
N ILE A 225 -21.11 0.70 9.40
CA ILE A 225 -20.54 -0.54 8.90
C ILE A 225 -21.45 -1.10 7.79
N SER A 226 -20.83 -1.33 6.65
CA SER A 226 -21.48 -1.95 5.50
C SER A 226 -20.57 -3.00 4.87
N LYS A 227 -21.13 -3.82 3.98
CA LYS A 227 -20.36 -4.82 3.22
C LYS A 227 -20.73 -4.76 1.74
N ASP A 228 -19.75 -4.98 0.90
CA ASP A 228 -19.96 -5.34 -0.51
C ASP A 228 -19.69 -6.85 -0.72
N ALA A 229 -19.60 -7.30 -1.96
CA ALA A 229 -19.38 -8.72 -2.28
C ALA A 229 -18.05 -9.27 -1.70
N LYS A 230 -17.01 -8.43 -1.58
CA LYS A 230 -15.65 -8.87 -1.22
C LYS A 230 -15.09 -8.18 0.03
N ARG A 231 -15.69 -7.07 0.46
CA ARG A 231 -15.09 -6.19 1.47
C ARG A 231 -16.09 -5.79 2.53
N VAL A 232 -15.56 -5.56 3.70
CA VAL A 232 -16.23 -4.84 4.78
C VAL A 232 -15.75 -3.38 4.72
N ILE A 233 -16.68 -2.47 4.85
CA ILE A 233 -16.48 -1.02 4.78
C ILE A 233 -16.88 -0.44 6.13
N ILE A 234 -15.94 0.18 6.82
CA ILE A 234 -16.18 0.87 8.08
C ILE A 234 -15.92 2.36 7.86
N LEU A 235 -16.87 3.20 8.19
CA LEU A 235 -16.78 4.65 8.18
C LEU A 235 -16.80 5.17 9.60
N VAL A 236 -15.85 6.05 9.92
CA VAL A 236 -15.83 6.83 11.17
C VAL A 236 -15.87 8.30 10.78
N SER A 237 -16.98 8.97 11.10
CA SER A 237 -17.25 10.35 10.70
C SER A 237 -17.36 11.25 11.92
N ASP A 238 -16.82 12.46 11.84
CA ASP A 238 -16.94 13.51 12.84
C ASP A 238 -17.40 14.84 12.21
N THR A 239 -17.91 15.74 13.05
CA THR A 239 -18.27 17.11 12.69
C THR A 239 -17.25 18.12 13.21
N GLY A 240 -15.99 17.72 13.35
CA GLY A 240 -14.92 18.54 13.91
C GLY A 240 -14.34 19.57 12.92
N LYS A 241 -13.13 20.03 13.24
CA LYS A 241 -12.45 21.08 12.45
C LYS A 241 -12.13 20.73 11.01
N GLY A 242 -12.15 19.46 10.64
CA GLY A 242 -11.78 18.99 9.31
C GLY A 242 -10.31 19.23 8.96
N MET A 243 -9.97 18.99 7.68
CA MET A 243 -8.61 19.16 7.17
C MET A 243 -8.61 19.43 5.65
N SER A 244 -7.52 20.03 5.14
CA SER A 244 -7.31 20.25 3.71
C SER A 244 -6.92 18.96 2.98
N LYS A 245 -7.19 18.87 1.68
CA LYS A 245 -6.82 17.69 0.85
C LYS A 245 -5.32 17.37 0.88
N SER A 246 -4.46 18.37 1.00
CA SER A 246 -3.00 18.19 1.09
C SER A 246 -2.58 17.39 2.33
N GLN A 247 -3.37 17.44 3.41
CA GLN A 247 -3.11 16.75 4.65
C GLN A 247 -3.52 15.26 4.63
N PHE A 248 -4.40 14.82 3.72
CA PHE A 248 -4.96 13.46 3.69
C PHE A 248 -3.91 12.34 3.72
N LYS A 249 -2.79 12.53 3.02
CA LYS A 249 -1.69 11.57 3.03
C LYS A 249 -0.70 11.84 4.18
N GLN A 250 -0.56 13.11 4.58
CA GLN A 250 0.43 13.52 5.59
C GLN A 250 0.06 13.05 6.99
N ILE A 251 -1.24 13.03 7.33
CA ILE A 251 -1.71 12.60 8.66
C ILE A 251 -1.35 11.15 9.02
N PHE A 252 -1.04 10.33 8.03
CA PHE A 252 -0.60 8.95 8.22
C PHE A 252 0.93 8.82 8.29
N LYS A 253 1.69 9.91 8.14
CA LYS A 253 3.14 9.86 8.35
C LYS A 253 3.47 9.81 9.84
N PRO A 254 4.42 8.98 10.28
CA PRO A 254 4.88 8.96 11.66
C PRO A 254 5.32 10.34 12.15
N GLY A 255 4.92 10.70 13.36
CA GLY A 255 5.28 11.99 13.95
C GLY A 255 4.42 13.19 13.51
N TYR A 256 3.53 13.02 12.55
CA TYR A 256 2.63 14.10 12.12
C TYR A 256 1.53 14.33 13.17
N THR A 257 1.49 15.52 13.75
CA THR A 257 0.46 15.93 14.71
C THR A 257 0.18 17.43 14.64
N THR A 258 -1.07 17.79 14.82
CA THR A 258 -1.51 19.19 15.01
C THR A 258 -1.86 19.48 16.46
N LYS A 259 -1.68 18.49 17.35
CA LYS A 259 -1.99 18.59 18.77
C LYS A 259 -0.76 19.10 19.54
N LYS A 260 -0.97 19.96 20.55
CA LYS A 260 0.11 20.42 21.46
C LYS A 260 0.72 19.28 22.27
N ARG A 261 -0.05 18.23 22.55
CA ARG A 261 0.38 17.02 23.27
C ARG A 261 0.01 15.82 22.40
N GLY A 262 0.98 14.96 22.12
CA GLY A 262 0.82 13.74 21.35
C GLY A 262 2.00 13.49 20.41
N TRP A 263 2.35 12.25 20.23
CA TRP A 263 3.55 11.80 19.50
C TRP A 263 3.33 11.71 17.97
N GLY A 264 2.11 12.00 17.51
CA GLY A 264 1.77 11.87 16.08
C GLY A 264 1.84 10.44 15.54
N LEU A 265 1.72 9.44 16.40
CA LEU A 265 1.88 8.03 16.02
C LEU A 265 0.55 7.30 15.80
N GLY A 266 -0.57 7.83 16.31
CA GLY A 266 -1.85 7.11 16.30
C GLY A 266 -2.31 6.69 14.90
N LEU A 267 -2.44 7.65 13.97
CA LEU A 267 -2.92 7.36 12.61
C LEU A 267 -1.91 6.56 11.78
N SER A 268 -0.60 6.79 11.95
CA SER A 268 0.43 6.00 11.27
C SER A 268 0.41 4.54 11.73
N LEU A 269 0.19 4.30 13.01
CA LEU A 269 -0.02 2.97 13.58
C LEU A 269 -1.33 2.35 13.10
N SER A 270 -2.44 3.10 13.11
CA SER A 270 -3.71 2.62 12.55
C SER A 270 -3.56 2.17 11.10
N LYS A 271 -2.80 2.93 10.30
CA LYS A 271 -2.52 2.55 8.91
C LYS A 271 -1.72 1.26 8.84
N ARG A 272 -0.65 1.14 9.62
CA ARG A 272 0.16 -0.08 9.67
C ARG A 272 -0.67 -1.30 10.10
N ILE A 273 -1.48 -1.17 11.15
CA ILE A 273 -2.33 -2.26 11.63
C ILE A 273 -3.29 -2.71 10.52
N ILE A 274 -3.96 -1.79 9.88
CA ILE A 274 -4.94 -2.14 8.84
C ILE A 274 -4.27 -2.66 7.56
N GLU A 275 -3.22 -1.98 7.06
CA GLU A 275 -2.64 -2.29 5.76
C GLU A 275 -1.63 -3.44 5.84
N ASP A 276 -0.70 -3.41 6.81
CA ASP A 276 0.37 -4.41 6.89
C ASP A 276 -0.10 -5.72 7.55
N TYR A 277 -0.89 -5.63 8.62
CA TYR A 277 -1.29 -6.81 9.39
C TYR A 277 -2.63 -7.40 8.91
N HIS A 278 -3.65 -6.57 8.68
CA HIS A 278 -4.98 -7.05 8.27
C HIS A 278 -5.20 -7.06 6.75
N LYS A 279 -4.17 -6.66 5.95
CA LYS A 279 -4.24 -6.62 4.47
C LYS A 279 -5.43 -5.80 3.94
N GLY A 280 -5.86 -4.83 4.74
CA GLY A 280 -6.93 -3.89 4.42
C GLY A 280 -6.40 -2.57 3.85
N LYS A 281 -7.23 -1.53 3.93
CA LYS A 281 -6.87 -0.17 3.53
C LYS A 281 -7.54 0.85 4.43
N ILE A 282 -6.83 1.91 4.83
CA ILE A 282 -7.37 3.02 5.60
C ILE A 282 -7.00 4.35 4.95
N PHE A 283 -7.96 5.27 4.83
CA PHE A 283 -7.75 6.58 4.23
C PHE A 283 -8.83 7.58 4.64
N VAL A 284 -8.60 8.85 4.35
CA VAL A 284 -9.63 9.90 4.49
C VAL A 284 -10.54 9.85 3.25
N LYS A 285 -11.80 9.48 3.44
CA LYS A 285 -12.82 9.45 2.38
C LYS A 285 -13.22 10.86 1.95
N LYS A 286 -13.50 11.71 2.94
CA LYS A 286 -13.83 13.13 2.74
C LYS A 286 -13.46 13.92 3.98
N SER A 287 -13.06 15.16 3.80
CA SER A 287 -12.92 16.14 4.86
C SER A 287 -13.02 17.54 4.28
N GLU A 288 -13.62 18.44 5.03
CA GLU A 288 -13.73 19.84 4.69
C GLU A 288 -13.50 20.66 5.96
N ILE A 289 -12.73 21.74 5.86
CA ILE A 289 -12.42 22.62 7.00
C ILE A 289 -13.72 23.18 7.59
N GLY A 290 -13.91 22.97 8.88
CA GLY A 290 -15.11 23.40 9.62
C GLY A 290 -16.33 22.49 9.49
N LYS A 291 -16.27 21.39 8.69
CA LYS A 291 -17.40 20.48 8.51
C LYS A 291 -17.14 19.05 9.00
N GLY A 292 -15.87 18.75 9.34
CA GLY A 292 -15.49 17.46 9.87
C GLY A 292 -14.75 16.54 8.89
N THR A 293 -14.55 15.29 9.31
CA THR A 293 -13.78 14.27 8.59
C THR A 293 -14.51 12.94 8.58
N THR A 294 -14.39 12.21 7.50
CA THR A 294 -14.80 10.80 7.41
C THR A 294 -13.58 9.96 7.05
N PHE A 295 -13.18 9.10 7.97
CA PHE A 295 -12.22 8.03 7.70
C PHE A 295 -12.94 6.81 7.15
N GLN A 296 -12.28 6.08 6.26
CA GLN A 296 -12.79 4.84 5.70
C GLN A 296 -11.76 3.73 5.86
N ILE A 297 -12.22 2.58 6.33
CA ILE A 297 -11.45 1.33 6.39
C ILE A 297 -12.11 0.32 5.45
N PHE A 298 -11.28 -0.39 4.69
CA PHE A 298 -11.65 -1.60 3.96
C PHE A 298 -10.93 -2.78 4.58
N LEU A 299 -11.66 -3.86 4.82
CA LEU A 299 -11.12 -5.17 5.19
C LEU A 299 -11.71 -6.24 4.27
N ASN A 300 -10.99 -7.33 4.08
CA ASN A 300 -11.47 -8.46 3.30
C ASN A 300 -12.56 -9.20 4.09
N LYS A 301 -13.67 -9.45 3.44
CA LYS A 301 -14.74 -10.29 3.98
C LYS A 301 -14.35 -11.76 3.83
N LEU A 302 -14.70 -12.59 4.80
CA LEU A 302 -14.65 -14.06 4.68
C LEU A 302 -15.78 -14.60 3.84
#